data_a47f50e2fc3fb0c5fc4a78679e2bb7b5
#
_entry.id   a47f50e2fc3fb0c5fc4a78679e2bb7b5
#
_cell.length_a   1.000
_cell.length_b   1.000
_cell.length_c   1.000
_cell.angle_alpha   90.00
_cell.angle_beta   90.00
_cell.angle_gamma   90.00
#
_symmetry.space_group_name_H-M   'P 1'
#
loop_
_entity.id
_entity.type
_entity.pdbx_description
1 polymer ?
#
loop_
_entity_poly.entity_id
_entity_poly.type
_entity_poly.pdbx_seq_one_letter_code
_entity_poly.pdbx_strand_id
1 'polypeptide(L)'
;CCGNIGGGGFMTIHLADGKDLFINFRETAPAAASADMYLDKEGKLIKDASLYGYLASGVPGTVKGLDYALEKYGTMSRQQVMEPAIKLAREGFVLTRADTDVLDTT
;
A
#
# COMPACT_ATOMS: atom_id res chain seq x y z
N CYS A 1 -10.10 -1.21 2.87
CA CYS A 1 -10.10 -0.49 1.59
C CYS A 1 -8.78 0.24 1.33
N CYS A 2 -8.17 0.90 2.30
CA CYS A 2 -6.92 1.65 2.13
C CYS A 2 -5.79 1.05 2.96
N GLY A 3 -4.52 1.35 2.57
CA GLY A 3 -3.35 0.93 3.34
C GLY A 3 -2.95 -0.53 3.17
N ASN A 4 -3.26 -1.14 2.03
CA ASN A 4 -2.84 -2.51 1.72
C ASN A 4 -1.37 -2.58 1.24
N ILE A 5 -0.80 -3.80 1.24
CA ILE A 5 0.58 -4.04 0.80
C ILE A 5 0.81 -3.86 -0.70
N GLY A 6 -0.26 -3.91 -1.51
CA GLY A 6 -0.23 -3.68 -2.96
C GLY A 6 -0.31 -2.20 -3.36
N GLY A 7 -0.44 -1.30 -2.41
CA GLY A 7 -0.53 0.14 -2.61
C GLY A 7 0.76 0.90 -2.32
N GLY A 8 0.61 2.13 -1.91
CA GLY A 8 1.69 3.02 -1.53
C GLY A 8 1.22 4.07 -0.53
N GLY A 9 2.05 5.07 -0.29
CA GLY A 9 1.72 6.13 0.64
C GLY A 9 2.80 7.17 0.80
N PHE A 10 2.60 7.98 1.81
CA PHE A 10 3.51 9.04 2.23
C PHE A 10 3.74 8.95 3.73
N MET A 11 4.92 9.34 4.18
CA MET A 11 5.26 9.39 5.59
C MET A 11 6.02 10.67 5.89
N THR A 12 5.56 11.41 6.88
CA THR A 12 6.33 12.50 7.50
C THR A 12 6.89 12.00 8.83
N ILE A 13 8.15 12.29 9.10
CA ILE A 13 8.84 11.87 10.31
C ILE A 13 9.44 13.11 10.96
N HIS A 14 9.14 13.35 12.23
CA HIS A 14 9.81 14.32 13.07
C HIS A 14 10.72 13.59 14.05
N LEU A 15 12.02 13.78 13.93
CA LEU A 15 13.00 13.14 14.79
C LEU A 15 13.21 13.92 16.09
N ALA A 16 13.69 13.25 17.12
CA ALA A 16 13.94 13.86 18.44
C ALA A 16 15.00 14.98 18.40
N ASP A 17 15.86 15.00 17.39
CA ASP A 17 16.84 16.08 17.14
C ASP A 17 16.24 17.29 16.40
N GLY A 18 14.93 17.27 16.13
CA GLY A 18 14.19 18.33 15.45
C GLY A 18 14.24 18.28 13.93
N LYS A 19 14.79 17.23 13.36
CA LYS A 19 14.85 17.07 11.90
C LYS A 19 13.54 16.54 11.34
N ASP A 20 13.01 17.21 10.33
CA ASP A 20 11.83 16.81 9.58
C ASP A 20 12.23 16.08 8.29
N LEU A 21 11.53 14.98 8.00
CA LEU A 21 11.76 14.12 6.86
C LEU A 21 10.45 13.77 6.17
N PHE A 22 10.52 13.57 4.86
CA PHE A 22 9.39 13.10 4.07
C PHE A 22 9.81 11.91 3.20
N ILE A 23 9.06 10.83 3.28
CA ILE A 23 9.26 9.65 2.44
C ILE A 23 8.05 9.51 1.53
N ASN A 24 8.31 9.55 0.23
CA ASN A 24 7.31 9.24 -0.78
C ASN A 24 7.53 7.79 -1.25
N PHE A 25 6.59 6.93 -0.91
CA PHE A 25 6.55 5.54 -1.36
C PHE A 25 5.25 5.20 -2.07
N ARG A 26 4.64 6.22 -2.69
CA ARG A 26 3.46 6.01 -3.53
C ARG A 26 3.77 5.03 -4.66
N GLU A 27 2.77 4.25 -5.04
CA GLU A 27 2.85 3.38 -6.21
C GLU A 27 3.15 4.18 -7.48
N THR A 28 3.86 3.55 -8.38
CA THR A 28 4.23 4.14 -9.68
C THR A 28 3.64 3.32 -10.82
N ALA A 29 3.53 3.92 -12.00
CA ALA A 29 3.15 3.18 -13.18
C ALA A 29 4.23 2.14 -13.53
N PRO A 30 3.86 0.94 -14.01
CA PRO A 30 4.81 -0.02 -14.57
C PRO A 30 5.61 0.59 -15.73
N ALA A 31 6.85 0.13 -15.93
CA ALA A 31 7.71 0.63 -17.02
C ALA A 31 7.11 0.44 -18.42
N ALA A 32 6.23 -0.56 -18.60
CA ALA A 32 5.53 -0.83 -19.84
C ALA A 32 4.21 -0.04 -20.00
N ALA A 33 3.86 0.82 -19.05
CA ALA A 33 2.64 1.62 -19.15
C ALA A 33 2.75 2.63 -20.30
N SER A 34 1.68 2.75 -21.07
CA SER A 34 1.55 3.72 -22.17
C SER A 34 0.25 4.52 -22.04
N ALA A 35 0.16 5.64 -22.72
CA ALA A 35 -1.00 6.53 -22.66
C ALA A 35 -2.29 5.86 -23.20
N ASP A 36 -2.14 4.87 -24.07
CA ASP A 36 -3.21 4.17 -24.77
C ASP A 36 -3.48 2.75 -24.23
N MET A 37 -2.81 2.35 -23.13
CA MET A 37 -2.91 0.98 -22.58
C MET A 37 -4.34 0.54 -22.20
N TYR A 38 -5.25 1.49 -22.04
CA TYR A 38 -6.66 1.23 -21.71
C TYR A 38 -7.61 1.47 -22.92
N LEU A 39 -7.06 1.64 -24.11
CA LEU A 39 -7.83 1.83 -25.33
C LEU A 39 -7.86 0.53 -26.14
N ASP A 40 -8.97 0.31 -26.83
CA ASP A 40 -9.08 -0.75 -27.85
C ASP A 40 -8.43 -0.33 -29.18
N LYS A 41 -8.48 -1.20 -30.18
CA LYS A 41 -7.88 -0.96 -31.51
C LYS A 41 -8.52 0.21 -32.25
N GLU A 42 -9.73 0.57 -31.88
CA GLU A 42 -10.51 1.69 -32.45
C GLU A 42 -10.28 2.99 -31.62
N GLY A 43 -9.42 2.95 -30.61
CA GLY A 43 -9.13 4.10 -29.73
C GLY A 43 -10.21 4.39 -28.70
N LYS A 44 -11.13 3.45 -28.43
CA LYS A 44 -12.18 3.60 -27.44
C LYS A 44 -11.72 3.04 -26.09
N LEU A 45 -12.19 3.64 -25.01
CA LEU A 45 -11.87 3.20 -23.66
C LEU A 45 -12.43 1.78 -23.41
N ILE A 46 -11.56 0.87 -23.00
CA ILE A 46 -11.96 -0.45 -22.51
C ILE A 46 -12.57 -0.28 -21.12
N LYS A 47 -13.87 -0.63 -21.03
CA LYS A 47 -14.62 -0.47 -19.78
C LYS A 47 -13.90 -1.16 -18.60
N ASP A 48 -13.75 -0.44 -17.52
CA ASP A 48 -13.19 -0.89 -16.23
C ASP A 48 -11.74 -1.42 -16.27
N ALA A 49 -11.02 -1.31 -17.39
CA ALA A 49 -9.65 -1.80 -17.54
C ALA A 49 -8.64 -1.12 -16.60
N SER A 50 -8.91 0.12 -16.20
CA SER A 50 -8.11 0.85 -15.20
C SER A 50 -8.48 0.55 -13.75
N LEU A 51 -9.53 -0.23 -13.51
CA LEU A 51 -10.05 -0.55 -12.17
C LEU A 51 -9.80 -2.02 -11.80
N TYR A 52 -9.89 -2.92 -12.77
CA TYR A 52 -9.81 -4.36 -12.54
C TYR A 52 -8.79 -5.04 -13.46
N GLY A 53 -8.18 -6.09 -12.93
CA GLY A 53 -7.25 -6.94 -13.67
C GLY A 53 -5.80 -6.45 -13.65
N TYR A 54 -4.96 -7.13 -14.39
CA TYR A 54 -3.50 -6.94 -14.34
C TYR A 54 -3.03 -5.58 -14.82
N LEU A 55 -3.73 -4.98 -15.76
CA LEU A 55 -3.39 -3.65 -16.30
C LEU A 55 -3.70 -2.51 -15.31
N ALA A 56 -4.61 -2.74 -14.36
CA ALA A 56 -4.96 -1.74 -13.35
C ALA A 56 -3.92 -1.61 -12.22
N SER A 57 -3.03 -2.60 -12.07
CA SER A 57 -2.09 -2.66 -10.96
C SER A 57 -0.89 -1.74 -11.18
N GLY A 58 -0.59 -0.90 -10.18
CA GLY A 58 0.66 -0.15 -10.11
C GLY A 58 1.80 -0.98 -9.53
N VAL A 59 3.02 -0.47 -9.56
CA VAL A 59 4.18 -1.01 -8.84
C VAL A 59 4.05 -0.57 -7.37
N PRO A 60 3.90 -1.51 -6.42
CA PRO A 60 3.61 -1.17 -5.03
C PRO A 60 4.83 -0.60 -4.30
N GLY A 61 4.59 0.34 -3.40
CA GLY A 61 5.62 0.99 -2.60
C GLY A 61 5.52 0.75 -1.09
N THR A 62 4.36 0.28 -0.58
CA THR A 62 4.08 0.20 0.86
C THR A 62 5.15 -0.58 1.62
N VAL A 63 5.44 -1.82 1.24
CA VAL A 63 6.39 -2.67 1.96
C VAL A 63 7.78 -2.06 1.95
N LYS A 64 8.25 -1.61 0.77
CA LYS A 64 9.57 -0.98 0.64
C LYS A 64 9.68 0.33 1.40
N GLY A 65 8.63 1.15 1.41
CA GLY A 65 8.60 2.42 2.12
C GLY A 65 8.65 2.26 3.64
N LEU A 66 7.86 1.34 4.18
CA LEU A 66 7.87 1.02 5.61
C LEU A 66 9.20 0.40 6.04
N ASP A 67 9.74 -0.50 5.24
CA ASP A 67 11.04 -1.14 5.51
C ASP A 67 12.19 -0.12 5.47
N TYR A 68 12.20 0.78 4.49
CA TYR A 68 13.15 1.87 4.41
C TYR A 68 13.09 2.81 5.62
N ALA A 69 11.87 3.17 6.04
CA ALA A 69 11.69 4.02 7.22
C ALA A 69 12.23 3.35 8.49
N LEU A 70 11.94 2.06 8.66
CA LEU A 70 12.43 1.27 9.79
C LEU A 70 13.96 1.15 9.77
N GLU A 71 14.55 0.83 8.63
CA GLU A 71 16.01 0.67 8.47
C GLU A 71 16.77 1.96 8.76
N LYS A 72 16.25 3.11 8.28
CA LYS A 72 16.96 4.39 8.36
C LYS A 72 16.71 5.16 9.65
N TYR A 73 15.53 5.01 10.23
CA TYR A 73 15.08 5.87 11.34
C TYR A 73 14.52 5.07 12.52
N GLY A 74 14.29 3.77 12.35
CA GLY A 74 13.79 2.91 13.42
C GLY A 74 14.88 2.50 14.39
N THR A 75 14.45 2.15 15.61
CA THR A 75 15.32 1.63 16.70
C THR A 75 15.06 0.16 17.01
N MET A 76 14.04 -0.42 16.39
CA MET A 76 13.64 -1.81 16.59
C MET A 76 13.96 -2.65 15.34
N SER A 77 14.18 -3.95 15.53
CA SER A 77 14.32 -4.87 14.42
C SER A 77 12.98 -5.09 13.68
N ARG A 78 13.04 -5.46 12.40
CA ARG A 78 11.85 -5.83 11.62
C ARG A 78 11.03 -6.91 12.32
N GLN A 79 11.67 -7.92 12.88
CA GLN A 79 11.00 -9.00 13.61
C GLN A 79 10.18 -8.46 14.79
N GLN A 80 10.77 -7.58 15.61
CA GLN A 80 10.08 -6.99 16.76
C GLN A 80 8.85 -6.16 16.34
N VAL A 81 8.99 -5.37 15.25
CA VAL A 81 7.89 -4.52 14.76
C VAL A 81 6.76 -5.36 14.14
N MET A 82 7.08 -6.47 13.47
CA MET A 82 6.09 -7.31 12.80
C MET A 82 5.40 -8.32 13.73
N GLU A 83 6.03 -8.70 14.83
CA GLU A 83 5.52 -9.76 15.71
C GLU A 83 4.08 -9.52 16.20
N PRO A 84 3.65 -8.31 16.62
CA PRO A 84 2.26 -8.08 17.00
C PRO A 84 1.27 -8.33 15.86
N ALA A 85 1.59 -7.93 14.63
CA ALA A 85 0.75 -8.16 13.46
C ALA A 85 0.68 -9.65 13.09
N ILE A 86 1.82 -10.36 13.16
CA ILE A 86 1.90 -11.81 12.92
C ILE A 86 1.05 -12.54 13.96
N LYS A 87 1.13 -12.13 15.22
CA LYS A 87 0.32 -12.70 16.30
C LYS A 87 -1.17 -12.53 16.05
N LEU A 88 -1.61 -11.32 15.71
CA LEU A 88 -3.01 -11.05 15.37
C LEU A 88 -3.49 -11.88 14.17
N ALA A 89 -2.67 -12.04 13.14
CA ALA A 89 -3.00 -12.86 11.98
C ALA A 89 -3.09 -14.35 12.31
N ARG A 90 -2.27 -14.85 13.23
CA ARG A 90 -2.22 -16.26 13.63
C ARG A 90 -3.33 -16.62 14.61
N GLU A 91 -3.55 -15.80 15.61
CA GLU A 91 -4.45 -16.06 16.73
C GLU A 91 -5.85 -15.50 16.52
N GLY A 92 -6.00 -14.58 15.57
CA GLY A 92 -7.21 -13.82 15.34
C GLY A 92 -7.39 -12.68 16.34
N PHE A 93 -8.42 -11.90 16.12
CA PHE A 93 -8.85 -10.80 17.02
C PHE A 93 -10.36 -10.61 16.89
N VAL A 94 -10.96 -9.98 17.89
CA VAL A 94 -12.40 -9.70 17.90
C VAL A 94 -12.68 -8.52 16.98
N LEU A 95 -13.54 -8.73 15.98
CA LEU A 95 -14.03 -7.66 15.10
C LEU A 95 -15.05 -6.80 15.84
N THR A 96 -14.99 -5.50 15.57
CA THR A 96 -16.05 -4.59 15.99
C THR A 96 -17.24 -4.68 15.03
N ARG A 97 -18.40 -4.13 15.43
CA ARG A 97 -19.55 -4.06 14.54
C ARG A 97 -19.26 -3.27 13.25
N ALA A 98 -18.47 -2.21 13.34
CA ALA A 98 -18.08 -1.43 12.16
C ALA A 98 -17.24 -2.26 11.17
N ASP A 99 -16.39 -3.15 11.65
CA ASP A 99 -15.60 -4.05 10.80
C ASP A 99 -16.50 -5.06 10.09
N THR A 100 -17.48 -5.64 10.81
CA THR A 100 -18.42 -6.60 10.23
C THR A 100 -19.36 -5.96 9.22
N ASP A 101 -19.85 -4.76 9.49
CA ASP A 101 -20.71 -4.01 8.56
C ASP A 101 -20.00 -3.73 7.23
N VAL A 102 -18.67 -3.47 7.24
CA VAL A 102 -17.88 -3.30 6.01
C VAL A 102 -17.72 -4.62 5.26
N LEU A 103 -17.48 -5.72 5.95
CA LEU A 103 -17.31 -7.04 5.34
C LEU A 103 -18.61 -7.57 4.72
N ASP A 104 -19.75 -7.26 5.31
CA ASP A 104 -21.06 -7.70 4.82
C ASP A 104 -21.52 -6.93 3.57
N THR A 105 -20.88 -5.80 3.24
CA THR A 105 -21.22 -4.96 2.09
C THR A 105 -20.32 -5.18 0.87
N THR A 106 -19.33 -6.06 0.97
CA THR A 106 -18.36 -6.40 -0.10
C THR A 106 -18.57 -7.78 -0.64
#